data_81391ddafde20c670518a4aee9eec842
#
_entry.id   81391ddafde20c670518a4aee9eec842
#
_cell.length_a   1.000
_cell.length_b   1.000
_cell.length_c   1.000
_cell.angle_alpha   90.00
_cell.angle_beta   90.00
_cell.angle_gamma   90.00
#
_symmetry.space_group_name_H-M   'P 1'
#
loop_
_entity.id
_entity.type
_entity.pdbx_description
1 polymer ?
#
loop_
_entity_poly.entity_id
_entity_poly.type
_entity_poly.pdbx_seq_one_letter_code
_entity_poly.pdbx_strand_id
1 'polypeptide(L)'
;MTNASGNKSGVLRRGVLLGGTAGLAALAYYGWPQVQRLFVGDFQFQPLAEPTGFRRLGAGDVSQGMNPFFGLDGAGNRQAQEARAAIRADLCGSLFGEAAATGTVPVASFSDYNCPFCRVLTQRLAEIEAASGGGVRIAWHEWPLLGQVSEMSARAALAAKRQGAYVNFHKTLMRSRFVPTPAYLRQLAERLQIDPDRMLADMESSDVTNEIARSTALAGLFAFPGTPALVVGRTVVAGAIDVPVLQALIERERRDGPIPACSKA
;
A
#
# COMPACT_ATOMS: atom_id res chain seq x y z
N MET A 1 21.34 16.87 -72.46
CA MET A 1 20.57 17.73 -71.54
C MET A 1 19.50 16.86 -70.92
N THR A 2 19.80 16.27 -69.75
CA THR A 2 18.89 15.39 -69.07
C THR A 2 18.57 16.02 -67.73
N ASN A 3 17.31 16.35 -67.50
CA ASN A 3 16.77 17.08 -66.41
C ASN A 3 16.40 16.07 -65.31
N ALA A 4 17.13 16.05 -64.20
CA ALA A 4 16.86 15.25 -63.02
C ALA A 4 16.04 16.09 -62.01
N SER A 5 14.70 15.95 -62.08
CA SER A 5 13.78 16.48 -61.08
C SER A 5 13.68 15.52 -59.91
N GLY A 6 14.44 15.77 -58.83
CA GLY A 6 14.43 14.98 -57.60
C GLY A 6 13.17 15.25 -56.79
N ASN A 7 12.43 14.20 -56.55
CA ASN A 7 11.22 14.16 -55.71
C ASN A 7 11.50 14.44 -54.24
N LYS A 8 11.38 15.71 -53.79
CA LYS A 8 11.54 16.16 -52.40
C LYS A 8 10.24 16.10 -51.57
N SER A 9 9.11 15.67 -52.15
CA SER A 9 7.80 15.73 -51.49
C SER A 9 7.46 14.49 -50.65
N GLY A 10 8.19 13.38 -50.82
CA GLY A 10 7.91 12.13 -50.10
C GLY A 10 8.44 12.07 -48.64
N VAL A 11 9.54 12.78 -48.37
CA VAL A 11 10.20 12.74 -47.07
C VAL A 11 9.47 13.62 -46.03
N LEU A 12 8.95 14.78 -46.45
CA LEU A 12 8.19 15.66 -45.56
C LEU A 12 6.85 15.02 -45.12
N ARG A 13 6.14 14.34 -46.02
CA ARG A 13 4.85 13.69 -45.67
C ARG A 13 5.02 12.52 -44.71
N ARG A 14 6.09 11.73 -44.82
CA ARG A 14 6.39 10.64 -43.89
C ARG A 14 6.79 11.15 -42.47
N GLY A 15 7.56 12.24 -42.39
CA GLY A 15 7.95 12.84 -41.13
C GLY A 15 6.77 13.44 -40.34
N VAL A 16 5.81 14.06 -41.02
CA VAL A 16 4.61 14.64 -40.42
C VAL A 16 3.66 13.54 -39.93
N LEU A 17 3.53 12.43 -40.65
CA LEU A 17 2.69 11.30 -40.19
C LEU A 17 3.29 10.58 -39.01
N LEU A 18 4.60 10.34 -38.98
CA LEU A 18 5.28 9.70 -37.86
C LEU A 18 5.34 10.59 -36.61
N GLY A 19 5.54 11.89 -36.74
CA GLY A 19 5.50 12.85 -35.65
C GLY A 19 4.10 13.03 -35.07
N GLY A 20 3.06 13.01 -35.93
CA GLY A 20 1.67 13.11 -35.52
C GLY A 20 1.19 11.88 -34.73
N THR A 21 1.56 10.69 -35.15
CA THR A 21 1.19 9.44 -34.43
C THR A 21 1.92 9.30 -33.07
N ALA A 22 3.20 9.68 -33.00
CA ALA A 22 3.94 9.69 -31.73
C ALA A 22 3.38 10.72 -30.76
N GLY A 23 2.99 11.92 -31.24
CA GLY A 23 2.35 12.95 -30.42
C GLY A 23 0.97 12.53 -29.90
N LEU A 24 0.15 11.89 -30.75
CA LEU A 24 -1.15 11.35 -30.32
C LEU A 24 -1.01 10.18 -29.34
N ALA A 25 -0.04 9.31 -29.55
CA ALA A 25 0.26 8.22 -28.61
C ALA A 25 0.75 8.74 -27.26
N ALA A 26 1.59 9.77 -27.25
CA ALA A 26 2.04 10.43 -26.03
C ALA A 26 0.89 11.15 -25.32
N LEU A 27 0.04 11.88 -26.05
CA LEU A 27 -1.16 12.51 -25.48
C LEU A 27 -2.15 11.47 -24.94
N ALA A 28 -2.35 10.34 -25.64
CA ALA A 28 -3.16 9.24 -25.15
C ALA A 28 -2.54 8.62 -23.88
N TYR A 29 -1.25 8.36 -23.88
CA TYR A 29 -0.55 7.73 -22.76
C TYR A 29 -0.50 8.63 -21.52
N TYR A 30 -0.18 9.93 -21.67
CA TYR A 30 -0.11 10.88 -20.55
C TYR A 30 -1.46 11.52 -20.20
N GLY A 31 -2.36 11.66 -21.17
CA GLY A 31 -3.68 12.26 -20.96
C GLY A 31 -4.74 11.26 -20.49
N TRP A 32 -4.58 9.97 -20.78
CA TRP A 32 -5.55 8.93 -20.40
C TRP A 32 -5.81 8.84 -18.90
N PRO A 33 -4.80 8.89 -18.01
CA PRO A 33 -5.04 8.93 -16.56
C PRO A 33 -5.80 10.18 -16.11
N GLN A 34 -5.62 11.31 -16.78
CA GLN A 34 -6.35 12.54 -16.47
C GLN A 34 -7.82 12.43 -16.90
N VAL A 35 -8.06 11.83 -18.05
CA VAL A 35 -9.42 11.57 -18.56
C VAL A 35 -10.14 10.58 -17.65
N GLN A 36 -9.49 9.52 -17.22
CA GLN A 36 -10.08 8.55 -16.27
C GLN A 36 -10.52 9.19 -14.96
N ARG A 37 -9.79 10.21 -14.46
CA ARG A 37 -10.18 10.96 -13.25
C ARG A 37 -11.49 11.73 -13.39
N LEU A 38 -11.86 12.14 -14.61
CA LEU A 38 -13.13 12.82 -14.88
C LEU A 38 -14.34 11.88 -14.79
N PHE A 39 -14.09 10.56 -14.89
CA PHE A 39 -15.14 9.54 -14.78
C PHE A 39 -15.22 8.92 -13.36
N VAL A 40 -14.35 9.31 -12.44
CA VAL A 40 -14.52 8.95 -11.03
C VAL A 40 -15.66 9.81 -10.49
N GLY A 41 -16.81 9.20 -10.30
CA GLY A 41 -18.00 9.88 -9.73
C GLY A 41 -17.75 10.37 -8.29
N ASP A 42 -18.71 11.12 -7.75
CA ASP A 42 -18.64 11.59 -6.38
C ASP A 42 -18.55 10.41 -5.40
N PHE A 43 -17.61 10.50 -4.48
CA PHE A 43 -17.43 9.49 -3.44
C PHE A 43 -18.60 9.49 -2.47
N GLN A 44 -19.22 8.34 -2.30
CA GLN A 44 -20.24 8.12 -1.27
C GLN A 44 -19.55 7.64 0.01
N PHE A 45 -19.36 8.55 0.95
CA PHE A 45 -18.74 8.25 2.22
C PHE A 45 -19.77 7.93 3.30
N GLN A 46 -19.49 6.90 4.10
CA GLN A 46 -20.24 6.54 5.30
C GLN A 46 -19.40 6.87 6.54
N PRO A 47 -19.84 7.76 7.44
CA PRO A 47 -19.12 8.00 8.68
C PRO A 47 -18.98 6.73 9.50
N LEU A 48 -17.81 6.53 10.14
CA LEU A 48 -17.64 5.48 11.11
C LEU A 48 -18.10 5.96 12.49
N ALA A 49 -18.82 5.11 13.21
CA ALA A 49 -19.15 5.37 14.61
C ALA A 49 -17.88 5.34 15.47
N GLU A 50 -17.02 4.35 15.21
CA GLU A 50 -15.68 4.20 15.82
C GLU A 50 -14.70 3.65 14.78
N PRO A 51 -13.47 4.18 14.74
CA PRO A 51 -13.02 5.42 15.42
C PRO A 51 -13.67 6.68 14.81
N THR A 52 -14.05 7.62 15.68
CA THR A 52 -14.65 8.88 15.25
C THR A 52 -13.70 9.70 14.39
N GLY A 53 -14.23 10.47 13.44
CA GLY A 53 -13.44 11.29 12.52
C GLY A 53 -12.93 10.53 11.29
N PHE A 54 -13.21 9.23 11.20
CA PHE A 54 -12.99 8.43 10.00
C PHE A 54 -14.29 8.16 9.25
N ARG A 55 -14.17 7.79 7.96
CA ARG A 55 -15.28 7.47 7.08
C ARG A 55 -14.92 6.28 6.19
N ARG A 56 -15.89 5.55 5.70
CA ARG A 56 -15.70 4.40 4.83
C ARG A 56 -16.10 4.72 3.40
N LEU A 57 -15.29 4.28 2.45
CA LEU A 57 -15.65 4.13 1.05
C LEU A 57 -16.06 2.67 0.80
N GLY A 58 -16.88 2.41 -0.23
CA GLY A 58 -17.32 1.07 -0.58
C GLY A 58 -16.17 0.04 -0.68
N ALA A 59 -16.49 -1.22 -0.47
CA ALA A 59 -15.53 -2.32 -0.48
C ALA A 59 -15.25 -2.83 -1.90
N GLY A 60 -13.98 -3.24 -2.14
CA GLY A 60 -13.55 -4.00 -3.30
C GLY A 60 -13.29 -5.47 -2.95
N ASP A 61 -12.64 -6.21 -3.87
CA ASP A 61 -12.28 -7.61 -3.66
C ASP A 61 -11.22 -7.78 -2.55
N VAL A 62 -11.43 -8.75 -1.69
CA VAL A 62 -10.54 -9.09 -0.56
C VAL A 62 -10.18 -10.57 -0.55
N SER A 63 -8.98 -10.87 -0.06
CA SER A 63 -8.62 -12.21 0.40
C SER A 63 -8.88 -12.31 1.91
N GLN A 64 -9.64 -13.31 2.31
CA GLN A 64 -9.98 -13.55 3.72
C GLN A 64 -9.27 -14.80 4.21
N GLY A 65 -8.80 -14.77 5.46
CA GLY A 65 -8.31 -15.95 6.14
C GLY A 65 -9.45 -16.94 6.47
N MET A 66 -9.14 -18.23 6.51
CA MET A 66 -10.10 -19.28 6.87
C MET A 66 -10.32 -19.42 8.39
N ASN A 67 -9.92 -18.43 9.22
CA ASN A 67 -10.17 -18.49 10.65
C ASN A 67 -11.54 -17.86 11.00
N PRO A 68 -12.60 -18.68 11.20
CA PRO A 68 -13.92 -18.16 11.55
C PRO A 68 -13.97 -17.51 12.93
N PHE A 69 -12.92 -17.70 13.75
CA PHE A 69 -12.78 -17.12 15.09
C PHE A 69 -11.89 -15.88 15.10
N PHE A 70 -11.51 -15.38 13.92
CA PHE A 70 -10.71 -14.17 13.81
C PHE A 70 -11.39 -12.99 14.52
N GLY A 71 -10.71 -12.42 15.50
CA GLY A 71 -11.25 -11.37 16.38
C GLY A 71 -11.94 -11.86 17.66
N LEU A 72 -12.23 -13.16 17.81
CA LEU A 72 -12.76 -13.74 19.03
C LEU A 72 -11.65 -14.20 19.99
N ASP A 73 -10.51 -14.59 19.46
CA ASP A 73 -9.36 -15.09 20.25
C ASP A 73 -8.64 -13.98 21.03
N GLY A 74 -8.95 -12.72 20.78
CA GLY A 74 -8.18 -11.57 21.27
C GLY A 74 -8.58 -11.03 22.65
N ALA A 75 -9.66 -11.51 23.27
CA ALA A 75 -10.14 -10.91 24.51
C ALA A 75 -9.28 -11.27 25.75
N GLY A 76 -8.51 -12.35 25.68
CA GLY A 76 -7.73 -12.87 26.81
C GLY A 76 -6.21 -12.77 26.69
N ASN A 77 -5.67 -12.46 25.50
CA ASN A 77 -4.24 -12.41 25.27
C ASN A 77 -3.66 -11.04 25.70
N ARG A 78 -2.63 -11.06 26.55
CA ARG A 78 -1.93 -9.85 27.02
C ARG A 78 -1.45 -8.95 25.88
N GLN A 79 -0.85 -9.52 24.84
CA GLN A 79 -0.37 -8.78 23.68
C GLN A 79 -1.48 -8.02 22.93
N ALA A 80 -2.65 -8.66 22.77
CA ALA A 80 -3.80 -8.00 22.15
C ALA A 80 -4.34 -6.85 23.02
N GLN A 81 -4.30 -7.00 24.36
CA GLN A 81 -4.70 -5.94 25.29
C GLN A 81 -3.72 -4.76 25.26
N GLU A 82 -2.42 -5.04 25.26
CA GLU A 82 -1.35 -4.04 25.18
C GLU A 82 -1.42 -3.28 23.84
N ALA A 83 -1.61 -4.00 22.71
CA ALA A 83 -1.79 -3.40 21.40
C ALA A 83 -3.01 -2.47 21.35
N ARG A 84 -4.16 -2.91 21.88
CA ARG A 84 -5.36 -2.07 21.96
C ARG A 84 -5.18 -0.85 22.87
N ALA A 85 -4.45 -1.00 23.98
CA ALA A 85 -4.14 0.11 24.88
C ALA A 85 -3.23 1.15 24.18
N ALA A 86 -2.20 0.71 23.48
CA ALA A 86 -1.33 1.59 22.70
C ALA A 86 -2.09 2.33 21.58
N ILE A 87 -2.99 1.63 20.86
CA ILE A 87 -3.83 2.24 19.82
C ILE A 87 -4.76 3.29 20.43
N ARG A 88 -5.39 3.01 21.58
CA ARG A 88 -6.27 4.01 22.25
C ARG A 88 -5.50 5.23 22.73
N ALA A 89 -4.26 5.06 23.17
CA ALA A 89 -3.41 6.16 23.60
C ALA A 89 -2.97 7.06 22.45
N ASP A 90 -2.65 6.46 21.29
CA ASP A 90 -2.24 7.18 20.08
C ASP A 90 -2.66 6.40 18.82
N LEU A 91 -3.89 6.63 18.37
CA LEU A 91 -4.43 6.00 17.16
C LEU A 91 -3.61 6.40 15.93
N CYS A 92 -3.32 7.67 15.78
CA CYS A 92 -2.68 8.19 14.58
C CYS A 92 -1.21 7.80 14.48
N GLY A 93 -0.48 7.83 15.58
CA GLY A 93 0.87 7.31 15.64
C GLY A 93 0.91 5.79 15.40
N SER A 94 -0.07 5.05 15.95
CA SER A 94 -0.18 3.61 15.71
C SER A 94 -0.52 3.25 14.27
N LEU A 95 -1.36 4.06 13.61
CA LEU A 95 -1.86 3.84 12.25
C LEU A 95 -0.89 4.33 11.17
N PHE A 96 -0.35 5.53 11.34
CA PHE A 96 0.44 6.19 10.30
C PHE A 96 1.92 6.36 10.65
N GLY A 97 2.26 6.37 11.95
CA GLY A 97 3.63 6.62 12.36
C GLY A 97 4.22 7.87 11.70
N GLU A 98 5.41 7.74 11.14
CA GLU A 98 6.09 8.84 10.43
C GLU A 98 5.40 9.27 9.12
N ALA A 99 4.46 8.48 8.59
CA ALA A 99 3.70 8.85 7.39
C ALA A 99 2.74 10.03 7.66
N ALA A 100 2.38 10.29 8.92
CA ALA A 100 1.53 11.43 9.33
C ALA A 100 2.29 12.77 9.38
N ALA A 101 3.34 12.94 8.59
CA ALA A 101 4.09 14.19 8.53
C ALA A 101 3.23 15.35 7.96
N THR A 102 3.48 16.56 8.44
CA THR A 102 2.77 17.77 8.00
C THR A 102 2.89 17.95 6.48
N GLY A 103 1.76 18.24 5.83
CA GLY A 103 1.71 18.47 4.38
C GLY A 103 1.63 17.19 3.54
N THR A 104 1.58 16.02 4.19
CA THR A 104 1.41 14.74 3.49
C THR A 104 -0.02 14.20 3.61
N VAL A 105 -0.43 13.38 2.64
CA VAL A 105 -1.57 12.48 2.78
C VAL A 105 -1.03 11.13 3.24
N PRO A 106 -1.23 10.75 4.52
CA PRO A 106 -0.76 9.46 5.00
C PRO A 106 -1.68 8.34 4.49
N VAL A 107 -1.09 7.21 4.14
CA VAL A 107 -1.79 6.00 3.72
C VAL A 107 -1.31 4.83 4.56
N ALA A 108 -2.19 4.23 5.36
CA ALA A 108 -1.89 2.95 6.00
C ALA A 108 -2.35 1.82 5.10
N SER A 109 -1.45 0.87 4.80
CA SER A 109 -1.71 -0.27 3.93
C SER A 109 -1.55 -1.57 4.71
N PHE A 110 -2.65 -2.33 4.84
CA PHE A 110 -2.68 -3.64 5.50
C PHE A 110 -2.60 -4.73 4.43
N SER A 111 -1.57 -5.56 4.50
CA SER A 111 -1.27 -6.52 3.44
C SER A 111 -0.83 -7.88 3.95
N ASP A 112 -1.02 -8.89 3.10
CA ASP A 112 -0.57 -10.26 3.28
C ASP A 112 0.20 -10.72 2.04
N TYR A 113 1.31 -11.43 2.22
CA TYR A 113 2.20 -11.85 1.13
C TYR A 113 1.60 -12.91 0.20
N ASN A 114 0.62 -13.67 0.67
CA ASN A 114 -0.11 -14.65 -0.14
C ASN A 114 -1.37 -14.07 -0.82
N CYS A 115 -1.71 -12.82 -0.53
CA CYS A 115 -2.84 -12.13 -1.14
C CYS A 115 -2.46 -11.63 -2.56
N PRO A 116 -3.10 -12.09 -3.64
CA PRO A 116 -2.78 -11.67 -4.99
C PRO A 116 -3.09 -10.20 -5.24
N PHE A 117 -4.14 -9.66 -4.63
CA PHE A 117 -4.51 -8.25 -4.72
C PHE A 117 -3.49 -7.35 -4.02
N CYS A 118 -2.92 -7.80 -2.88
CA CYS A 118 -1.88 -7.07 -2.16
C CYS A 118 -0.61 -6.89 -2.99
N ARG A 119 -0.24 -7.92 -3.77
CA ARG A 119 0.94 -7.86 -4.66
C ARG A 119 0.84 -6.74 -5.68
N VAL A 120 -0.34 -6.57 -6.29
CA VAL A 120 -0.59 -5.50 -7.25
C VAL A 120 -0.64 -4.14 -6.55
N LEU A 121 -1.40 -4.05 -5.46
CA LEU A 121 -1.61 -2.79 -4.74
C LEU A 121 -0.32 -2.23 -4.13
N THR A 122 0.54 -3.08 -3.54
CA THR A 122 1.85 -2.67 -3.01
C THR A 122 2.71 -1.96 -4.06
N GLN A 123 2.73 -2.48 -5.28
CA GLN A 123 3.50 -1.85 -6.35
C GLN A 123 2.92 -0.48 -6.72
N ARG A 124 1.59 -0.39 -6.83
CA ARG A 124 0.90 0.86 -7.16
C ARG A 124 1.07 1.93 -6.08
N LEU A 125 0.97 1.54 -4.82
CA LEU A 125 1.22 2.44 -3.69
C LEU A 125 2.66 2.98 -3.71
N ALA A 126 3.64 2.11 -3.95
CA ALA A 126 5.04 2.52 -4.03
C ALA A 126 5.32 3.46 -5.23
N GLU A 127 4.66 3.24 -6.38
CA GLU A 127 4.73 4.13 -7.54
C GLU A 127 4.10 5.50 -7.23
N ILE A 128 2.93 5.52 -6.58
CA ILE A 128 2.24 6.76 -6.16
C ILE A 128 3.09 7.54 -5.16
N GLU A 129 3.64 6.87 -4.15
CA GLU A 129 4.51 7.50 -3.15
C GLU A 129 5.73 8.13 -3.82
N ALA A 130 6.45 7.39 -4.67
CA ALA A 130 7.63 7.88 -5.39
C ALA A 130 7.31 9.07 -6.31
N ALA A 131 6.17 9.05 -7.00
CA ALA A 131 5.75 10.11 -7.91
C ALA A 131 5.20 11.35 -7.20
N SER A 132 4.89 11.26 -5.90
CA SER A 132 4.20 12.32 -5.14
C SER A 132 5.10 13.48 -4.72
N GLY A 133 6.42 13.35 -4.87
CA GLY A 133 7.38 14.36 -4.36
C GLY A 133 7.31 14.56 -2.84
N GLY A 134 6.92 13.52 -2.10
CA GLY A 134 6.74 13.58 -0.64
C GLY A 134 5.33 13.95 -0.19
N GLY A 135 4.42 14.24 -1.12
CA GLY A 135 3.02 14.59 -0.80
C GLY A 135 2.13 13.39 -0.38
N VAL A 136 2.62 12.17 -0.54
CA VAL A 136 1.99 10.92 -0.06
C VAL A 136 3.05 10.09 0.65
N ARG A 137 2.72 9.52 1.78
CA ARG A 137 3.59 8.59 2.52
C ARG A 137 2.82 7.35 2.96
N ILE A 138 3.47 6.19 2.84
CA ILE A 138 2.85 4.91 3.12
C ILE A 138 3.35 4.35 4.47
N ALA A 139 2.41 4.06 5.36
CA ALA A 139 2.62 3.22 6.54
C ALA A 139 2.24 1.78 6.19
N TRP A 140 3.21 0.89 6.19
CA TRP A 140 3.01 -0.50 5.84
C TRP A 140 2.71 -1.33 7.10
N HIS A 141 1.59 -2.05 7.08
CA HIS A 141 1.14 -2.94 8.14
C HIS A 141 1.13 -4.39 7.65
N GLU A 142 1.91 -5.22 8.30
CA GLU A 142 1.89 -6.67 8.08
C GLU A 142 0.69 -7.27 8.80
N TRP A 143 -0.22 -7.85 8.01
CA TRP A 143 -1.42 -8.51 8.54
C TRP A 143 -1.58 -9.90 7.93
N PRO A 144 -0.83 -10.89 8.44
CA PRO A 144 -0.80 -12.24 7.90
C PRO A 144 -2.07 -13.03 8.24
N LEU A 145 -2.96 -13.20 7.26
CA LEU A 145 -4.23 -13.91 7.38
C LEU A 145 -4.23 -15.29 6.72
N LEU A 146 -3.35 -15.47 5.71
CA LEU A 146 -3.48 -16.56 4.75
C LEU A 146 -2.53 -17.73 5.06
N GLY A 147 -2.31 -17.97 6.34
CA GLY A 147 -1.61 -19.15 6.84
C GLY A 147 -0.14 -18.95 7.21
N GLN A 148 0.55 -20.05 7.52
CA GLN A 148 1.90 -20.04 8.08
C GLN A 148 2.95 -19.37 7.19
N VAL A 149 2.82 -19.50 5.86
CA VAL A 149 3.73 -18.84 4.92
C VAL A 149 3.58 -17.32 4.97
N SER A 150 2.36 -16.82 5.14
CA SER A 150 2.10 -15.39 5.35
C SER A 150 2.71 -14.89 6.64
N GLU A 151 2.52 -15.64 7.73
CA GLU A 151 3.10 -15.31 9.05
C GLU A 151 4.63 -15.27 8.99
N MET A 152 5.27 -16.29 8.43
CA MET A 152 6.72 -16.34 8.25
C MET A 152 7.23 -15.17 7.41
N SER A 153 6.54 -14.83 6.33
CA SER A 153 6.89 -13.72 5.43
C SER A 153 6.79 -12.36 6.12
N ALA A 154 5.73 -12.14 6.89
CA ALA A 154 5.52 -10.93 7.67
C ALA A 154 6.61 -10.76 8.74
N ARG A 155 6.93 -11.83 9.46
CA ARG A 155 8.02 -11.84 10.45
C ARG A 155 9.36 -11.50 9.82
N ALA A 156 9.68 -12.08 8.66
CA ALA A 156 10.92 -11.79 7.94
C ALA A 156 11.02 -10.33 7.48
N ALA A 157 9.93 -9.76 6.98
CA ALA A 157 9.89 -8.36 6.58
C ALA A 157 10.08 -7.41 7.77
N LEU A 158 9.42 -7.69 8.90
CA LEU A 158 9.58 -6.91 10.13
C LEU A 158 10.99 -7.08 10.75
N ALA A 159 11.58 -8.27 10.65
CA ALA A 159 12.98 -8.48 11.04
C ALA A 159 13.94 -7.69 10.15
N ALA A 160 13.71 -7.64 8.83
CA ALA A 160 14.46 -6.79 7.91
C ALA A 160 14.30 -5.30 8.24
N LYS A 161 13.14 -4.85 8.78
CA LYS A 161 12.90 -3.50 9.27
C LYS A 161 13.89 -3.10 10.36
N ARG A 162 14.24 -4.02 11.26
CA ARG A 162 15.21 -3.79 12.34
C ARG A 162 16.64 -3.56 11.84
N GLN A 163 16.88 -3.86 10.56
CA GLN A 163 18.13 -3.60 9.85
C GLN A 163 17.99 -2.48 8.78
N GLY A 164 16.90 -1.71 8.82
CA GLY A 164 16.66 -0.57 7.92
C GLY A 164 16.27 -0.96 6.48
N ALA A 165 15.97 -2.23 6.21
CA ALA A 165 15.74 -2.76 4.86
C ALA A 165 14.27 -3.09 4.54
N TYR A 166 13.32 -2.66 5.40
CA TYR A 166 11.92 -3.05 5.29
C TYR A 166 11.32 -2.86 3.89
N VAL A 167 11.32 -1.63 3.38
CA VAL A 167 10.61 -1.30 2.13
C VAL A 167 11.13 -2.12 0.95
N ASN A 168 12.45 -2.27 0.85
CA ASN A 168 13.08 -3.05 -0.21
C ASN A 168 12.76 -4.56 -0.07
N PHE A 169 12.80 -5.08 1.15
CA PHE A 169 12.46 -6.46 1.46
C PHE A 169 11.00 -6.74 1.15
N HIS A 170 10.08 -5.92 1.68
CA HIS A 170 8.64 -6.01 1.46
C HIS A 170 8.28 -5.99 -0.03
N LYS A 171 8.77 -4.99 -0.78
CA LYS A 171 8.49 -4.86 -2.22
C LYS A 171 9.05 -6.04 -3.01
N THR A 172 10.23 -6.54 -2.67
CA THR A 172 10.85 -7.68 -3.36
C THR A 172 10.06 -8.95 -3.09
N LEU A 173 9.66 -9.18 -1.85
CA LEU A 173 8.89 -10.36 -1.46
C LEU A 173 7.48 -10.33 -2.09
N MET A 174 6.82 -9.18 -2.13
CA MET A 174 5.53 -8.99 -2.82
C MET A 174 5.61 -9.24 -4.34
N ARG A 175 6.77 -9.03 -4.96
CA ARG A 175 7.00 -9.34 -6.39
C ARG A 175 7.37 -10.79 -6.64
N SER A 176 7.81 -11.51 -5.62
CA SER A 176 8.29 -12.90 -5.76
C SER A 176 7.17 -13.81 -6.24
N ARG A 177 7.48 -14.66 -7.23
CA ARG A 177 6.61 -15.74 -7.68
C ARG A 177 6.88 -17.04 -6.93
N PHE A 178 7.93 -17.07 -6.12
CA PHE A 178 8.31 -18.23 -5.34
C PHE A 178 7.59 -18.21 -3.99
N VAL A 179 7.25 -19.39 -3.52
CA VAL A 179 6.78 -19.57 -2.15
C VAL A 179 7.94 -19.26 -1.21
N PRO A 180 7.79 -18.31 -0.28
CA PRO A 180 8.82 -18.00 0.68
C PRO A 180 9.15 -19.24 1.54
N THR A 181 10.41 -19.65 1.52
CA THR A 181 10.97 -20.66 2.40
C THR A 181 12.07 -20.02 3.25
N PRO A 182 12.49 -20.60 4.39
CA PRO A 182 13.61 -20.06 5.16
C PRO A 182 14.88 -19.87 4.33
N ALA A 183 15.17 -20.80 3.42
CA ALA A 183 16.33 -20.69 2.50
C ALA A 183 16.17 -19.50 1.53
N TYR A 184 14.99 -19.30 0.96
CA TYR A 184 14.71 -18.16 0.09
C TYR A 184 14.81 -16.83 0.85
N LEU A 185 14.29 -16.75 2.07
CA LEU A 185 14.34 -15.55 2.91
C LEU A 185 15.81 -15.20 3.26
N ARG A 186 16.64 -16.19 3.56
CA ARG A 186 18.09 -16.02 3.76
C ARG A 186 18.76 -15.43 2.52
N GLN A 187 18.55 -16.01 1.34
CA GLN A 187 19.09 -15.50 0.08
C GLN A 187 18.59 -14.08 -0.24
N LEU A 188 17.36 -13.75 0.11
CA LEU A 188 16.81 -12.40 -0.06
C LEU A 188 17.52 -11.41 0.87
N ALA A 189 17.77 -11.78 2.12
CA ALA A 189 18.52 -10.99 3.09
C ALA A 189 19.93 -10.68 2.58
N GLU A 190 20.66 -11.71 2.11
CA GLU A 190 22.00 -11.57 1.52
C GLU A 190 21.99 -10.59 0.33
N ARG A 191 21.03 -10.72 -0.59
CA ARG A 191 20.91 -9.83 -1.75
C ARG A 191 20.62 -8.38 -1.36
N LEU A 192 19.93 -8.17 -0.26
CA LEU A 192 19.61 -6.83 0.26
C LEU A 192 20.66 -6.31 1.25
N GLN A 193 21.78 -7.03 1.38
CA GLN A 193 22.92 -6.66 2.22
C GLN A 193 22.56 -6.49 3.70
N ILE A 194 21.64 -7.30 4.20
CA ILE A 194 21.31 -7.42 5.61
C ILE A 194 21.79 -8.77 6.14
N ASP A 195 22.10 -8.80 7.44
CA ASP A 195 22.58 -10.02 8.12
C ASP A 195 21.43 -11.05 8.19
N PRO A 196 21.56 -12.22 7.50
CA PRO A 196 20.51 -13.21 7.45
C PRO A 196 20.33 -13.97 8.78
N ASP A 197 21.40 -14.16 9.57
CA ASP A 197 21.32 -14.87 10.84
C ASP A 197 20.64 -13.99 11.89
N ARG A 198 20.99 -12.71 11.92
CA ARG A 198 20.29 -11.72 12.73
C ARG A 198 18.82 -11.58 12.31
N MET A 199 18.52 -11.57 11.01
CA MET A 199 17.13 -11.51 10.53
C MET A 199 16.33 -12.71 11.03
N LEU A 200 16.89 -13.94 10.93
CA LEU A 200 16.21 -15.15 11.39
C LEU A 200 15.98 -15.13 12.92
N ALA A 201 16.95 -14.65 13.69
CA ALA A 201 16.78 -14.49 15.13
C ALA A 201 15.72 -13.41 15.48
N ASP A 202 15.75 -12.27 14.79
CA ASP A 202 14.80 -11.17 14.99
C ASP A 202 13.35 -11.56 14.62
N MET A 203 13.14 -12.52 13.70
CA MET A 203 11.80 -13.04 13.37
C MET A 203 11.05 -13.58 14.59
N GLU A 204 11.76 -14.14 15.56
CA GLU A 204 11.18 -14.72 16.78
C GLU A 204 11.10 -13.72 17.93
N SER A 205 11.48 -12.46 17.71
CA SER A 205 11.49 -11.44 18.76
C SER A 205 10.07 -11.02 19.17
N SER A 206 9.95 -10.58 20.43
CA SER A 206 8.72 -9.99 20.95
C SER A 206 8.30 -8.73 20.20
N ASP A 207 9.27 -7.93 19.74
CA ASP A 207 9.00 -6.70 18.98
C ASP A 207 8.26 -7.00 17.68
N VAL A 208 8.73 -8.00 16.92
CA VAL A 208 8.07 -8.46 15.68
C VAL A 208 6.67 -9.00 15.98
N THR A 209 6.55 -9.80 17.02
CA THR A 209 5.24 -10.34 17.44
C THR A 209 4.28 -9.22 17.85
N ASN A 210 4.75 -8.23 18.61
CA ASN A 210 3.94 -7.08 19.03
C ASN A 210 3.54 -6.17 17.87
N GLU A 211 4.39 -6.03 16.85
CA GLU A 211 4.06 -5.24 15.65
C GLU A 211 2.95 -5.90 14.82
N ILE A 212 2.99 -7.23 14.64
CA ILE A 212 1.90 -7.99 14.01
C ILE A 212 0.61 -7.89 14.82
N ALA A 213 0.69 -8.03 16.15
CA ALA A 213 -0.46 -7.89 17.04
C ALA A 213 -1.09 -6.48 16.96
N ARG A 214 -0.27 -5.44 16.83
CA ARG A 214 -0.74 -4.05 16.63
C ARG A 214 -1.45 -3.89 15.30
N SER A 215 -0.88 -4.39 14.20
CA SER A 215 -1.50 -4.36 12.87
C SER A 215 -2.85 -5.10 12.87
N THR A 216 -2.91 -6.25 13.52
CA THR A 216 -4.13 -7.03 13.70
C THR A 216 -5.20 -6.29 14.51
N ALA A 217 -4.79 -5.63 15.60
CA ALA A 217 -5.71 -4.86 16.43
C ALA A 217 -6.25 -3.61 15.71
N LEU A 218 -5.42 -2.93 14.90
CA LEU A 218 -5.83 -1.83 14.03
C LEU A 218 -6.83 -2.32 12.97
N ALA A 219 -6.54 -3.44 12.31
CA ALA A 219 -7.44 -4.03 11.32
C ALA A 219 -8.81 -4.37 11.93
N GLY A 220 -8.82 -4.91 13.16
CA GLY A 220 -10.04 -5.16 13.92
C GLY A 220 -10.80 -3.89 14.29
N LEU A 221 -10.11 -2.81 14.68
CA LEU A 221 -10.72 -1.52 15.00
C LEU A 221 -11.47 -0.92 13.79
N PHE A 222 -10.90 -1.05 12.60
CA PHE A 222 -11.53 -0.60 11.36
C PHE A 222 -12.49 -1.62 10.74
N ALA A 223 -12.71 -2.76 11.40
CA ALA A 223 -13.56 -3.86 10.93
C ALA A 223 -13.24 -4.27 9.47
N PHE A 224 -11.95 -4.45 9.17
CA PHE A 224 -11.55 -4.93 7.85
C PHE A 224 -11.93 -6.40 7.67
N PRO A 225 -12.55 -6.77 6.53
CA PRO A 225 -12.96 -8.13 6.26
C PRO A 225 -11.80 -9.03 5.78
N GLY A 226 -10.68 -8.44 5.33
CA GLY A 226 -9.54 -9.14 4.77
C GLY A 226 -8.53 -8.18 4.13
N THR A 227 -7.57 -8.74 3.38
CA THR A 227 -6.52 -7.97 2.69
C THR A 227 -6.77 -7.93 1.17
N PRO A 228 -6.33 -6.86 0.49
CA PRO A 228 -5.76 -5.64 1.05
C PRO A 228 -6.80 -4.79 1.78
N ALA A 229 -6.33 -3.92 2.68
CA ALA A 229 -7.15 -2.86 3.24
C ALA A 229 -6.31 -1.59 3.38
N LEU A 230 -6.95 -0.43 3.24
CA LEU A 230 -6.29 0.87 3.30
C LEU A 230 -7.00 1.82 4.25
N VAL A 231 -6.22 2.72 4.84
CA VAL A 231 -6.75 3.98 5.38
C VAL A 231 -6.00 5.11 4.68
N VAL A 232 -6.68 5.84 3.81
CA VAL A 232 -6.16 6.98 3.06
C VAL A 232 -6.64 8.25 3.76
N GLY A 233 -5.72 8.96 4.42
CA GLY A 233 -6.14 10.07 5.28
C GLY A 233 -7.16 9.60 6.31
N ARG A 234 -8.39 10.15 6.26
CA ARG A 234 -9.51 9.73 7.11
C ARG A 234 -10.42 8.67 6.47
N THR A 235 -10.13 8.25 5.23
CA THR A 235 -11.01 7.35 4.49
C THR A 235 -10.53 5.91 4.52
N VAL A 236 -11.37 5.04 5.02
CA VAL A 236 -11.18 3.58 5.11
C VAL A 236 -11.68 2.92 3.83
N VAL A 237 -10.85 2.09 3.22
CA VAL A 237 -11.14 1.31 2.02
C VAL A 237 -10.86 -0.16 2.32
N ALA A 238 -11.87 -1.00 2.22
CA ALA A 238 -11.73 -2.45 2.36
C ALA A 238 -11.63 -3.08 0.96
N GLY A 239 -10.55 -3.83 0.71
CA GLY A 239 -10.35 -4.54 -0.55
C GLY A 239 -9.55 -3.78 -1.60
N ALA A 240 -9.47 -4.40 -2.77
CA ALA A 240 -8.78 -3.83 -3.92
C ALA A 240 -9.46 -2.55 -4.40
N ILE A 241 -8.66 -1.59 -4.81
CA ILE A 241 -9.11 -0.29 -5.33
C ILE A 241 -8.36 0.01 -6.63
N ASP A 242 -9.09 0.52 -7.62
CA ASP A 242 -8.50 0.94 -8.88
C ASP A 242 -7.61 2.17 -8.71
N VAL A 243 -6.51 2.21 -9.45
CA VAL A 243 -5.51 3.29 -9.34
C VAL A 243 -6.11 4.68 -9.57
N PRO A 244 -6.97 4.92 -10.59
CA PRO A 244 -7.61 6.24 -10.78
C PRO A 244 -8.46 6.64 -9.58
N VAL A 245 -9.20 5.69 -8.99
CA VAL A 245 -10.06 5.92 -7.81
C VAL A 245 -9.19 6.24 -6.59
N LEU A 246 -8.10 5.48 -6.38
CA LEU A 246 -7.15 5.74 -5.29
C LEU A 246 -6.49 7.11 -5.42
N GLN A 247 -6.06 7.50 -6.62
CA GLN A 247 -5.47 8.82 -6.87
C GLN A 247 -6.48 9.94 -6.62
N ALA A 248 -7.72 9.78 -7.09
CA ALA A 248 -8.79 10.76 -6.84
C ALA A 248 -9.11 10.86 -5.34
N LEU A 249 -9.08 9.74 -4.61
CA LEU A 249 -9.26 9.72 -3.15
C LEU A 249 -8.12 10.44 -2.43
N ILE A 250 -6.88 10.23 -2.81
CA ILE A 250 -5.71 10.95 -2.27
C ILE A 250 -5.86 12.46 -2.48
N GLU A 251 -6.26 12.89 -3.68
CA GLU A 251 -6.50 14.31 -3.96
C GLU A 251 -7.68 14.87 -3.15
N ARG A 252 -8.71 14.07 -2.90
CA ARG A 252 -9.82 14.43 -2.02
C ARG A 252 -9.35 14.62 -0.59
N GLU A 253 -8.58 13.69 -0.03
CA GLU A 253 -8.03 13.78 1.32
C GLU A 253 -7.08 14.97 1.48
N ARG A 254 -6.30 15.29 0.44
CA ARG A 254 -5.44 16.49 0.41
C ARG A 254 -6.26 17.77 0.53
N ARG A 255 -7.39 17.87 -0.21
CA ARG A 255 -8.29 19.03 -0.14
C ARG A 255 -9.03 19.12 1.19
N ASP A 256 -9.43 17.99 1.75
CA ASP A 256 -10.15 17.93 3.03
C ASP A 256 -9.24 18.30 4.22
N GLY A 257 -7.92 18.33 4.00
CA GLY A 257 -6.93 18.79 4.97
C GLY A 257 -6.65 17.80 6.11
N PRO A 258 -6.10 18.26 7.24
CA PRO A 258 -5.67 17.40 8.34
C PRO A 258 -6.78 16.49 8.87
N ILE A 259 -6.39 15.31 9.32
CA ILE A 259 -7.33 14.33 9.92
C ILE A 259 -7.75 14.85 11.30
N PRO A 260 -9.03 15.15 11.54
CA PRO A 260 -9.46 15.73 12.82
C PRO A 260 -9.10 14.87 14.02
N ALA A 261 -9.21 13.55 13.90
CA ALA A 261 -8.85 12.60 14.95
C ALA A 261 -7.32 12.56 15.24
N CYS A 262 -6.48 13.09 14.33
CA CYS A 262 -5.02 13.11 14.45
C CYS A 262 -4.48 14.51 14.79
N SER A 263 -5.30 15.53 14.73
CA SER A 263 -4.92 16.87 15.17
C SER A 263 -4.90 16.86 16.70
N LYS A 264 -3.71 16.82 17.29
CA LYS A 264 -3.59 17.04 18.75
C LYS A 264 -4.15 18.42 19.03
N ALA A 265 -5.12 18.50 19.95
CA ALA A 265 -5.63 19.74 20.48
C ALA A 265 -4.52 20.53 21.21
#